data_87227767535dffafe1db58f398cf44df
#
_entry.id   87227767535dffafe1db58f398cf44df
#
_cell.length_a   1.000
_cell.length_b   1.000
_cell.length_c   1.000
_cell.angle_alpha   90.00
_cell.angle_beta   90.00
_cell.angle_gamma   90.00
#
_symmetry.space_group_name_H-M   'P 1'
#
loop_
_entity.id
_entity.type
_entity.pdbx_description
1 polymer ?
#
loop_
_entity_poly.entity_id
_entity_poly.type
_entity_poly.pdbx_seq_one_letter_code
_entity_poly.pdbx_strand_id
1 'polypeptide(L)'
;MGRLLGLFLLLISLAMVVAEQERKLKVLTVATERNAGFLRFERSCVVNGLTCTPLGMGQEWQGGDMNYPGGGWKVNLLKEAMEEIKDEKDTMVMFTDSYDVVISTGKDAILAQYDKMGADILFGAENFCWPDQSLREEYPEAKEGSMRFLNSGGFIGPASLLAKMLEAGGNIENKEDDQLFYTKIFLNPELREAFKMKLDSKAELFQNLNGEAENIELKFEGEQPYVLNLVYNSRPLVIHGNGPSKLLLATLGNYLADSWAPATGCLECWDNNLEFSKLVEVPRVLMAIFIEKPTPFMDEFWEKVEGLVYEKDSIDLFIHNAVEFHEEEVEQFAEENKDKYHSIQVVGHKVPQKEWAVRNQAIKKCVDIK
;
A
#
# COMPACT_ATOMS: atom_id res chain seq x y z
N MET A 1 38.07 -47.85 25.42
CA MET A 1 37.14 -47.92 24.28
C MET A 1 35.92 -47.01 24.40
N GLY A 2 35.38 -46.73 25.58
CA GLY A 2 34.17 -45.90 25.73
C GLY A 2 34.32 -44.40 25.44
N ARG A 3 35.51 -43.81 25.57
CA ARG A 3 35.75 -42.37 25.31
C ARG A 3 35.88 -42.02 23.82
N LEU A 4 36.35 -42.93 22.97
CA LEU A 4 36.42 -42.73 21.52
C LEU A 4 35.03 -42.84 20.84
N LEU A 5 34.13 -43.68 21.36
CA LEU A 5 32.77 -43.84 20.81
C LEU A 5 31.91 -42.59 21.10
N GLY A 6 32.10 -41.97 22.26
CA GLY A 6 31.36 -40.72 22.59
C GLY A 6 31.79 -39.53 21.73
N LEU A 7 33.09 -39.42 21.37
CA LEU A 7 33.59 -38.36 20.48
C LEU A 7 33.11 -38.53 19.04
N PHE A 8 32.96 -39.78 18.57
CA PHE A 8 32.50 -40.09 17.24
C PHE A 8 30.98 -39.80 17.07
N LEU A 9 30.18 -40.06 18.10
CA LEU A 9 28.77 -39.73 18.14
C LEU A 9 28.53 -38.22 18.25
N LEU A 10 29.40 -37.47 18.96
CA LEU A 10 29.32 -35.99 19.01
C LEU A 10 29.72 -35.36 17.68
N LEU A 11 30.70 -35.92 16.96
CA LEU A 11 31.09 -35.45 15.62
C LEU A 11 30.04 -35.76 14.55
N ILE A 12 29.30 -36.87 14.67
CA ILE A 12 28.19 -37.21 13.76
C ILE A 12 27.00 -36.31 14.04
N SER A 13 26.71 -35.92 15.28
CA SER A 13 25.65 -34.97 15.61
C SER A 13 25.97 -33.52 15.18
N LEU A 14 27.27 -33.14 15.16
CA LEU A 14 27.69 -31.84 14.62
C LEU A 14 27.74 -31.81 13.08
N ALA A 15 27.89 -32.98 12.42
CA ALA A 15 27.90 -33.04 10.94
C ALA A 15 26.54 -33.12 10.32
N MET A 16 25.46 -33.25 11.11
CA MET A 16 24.05 -33.13 10.66
C MET A 16 23.43 -31.76 10.92
N VAL A 17 24.19 -30.73 11.15
CA VAL A 17 23.77 -29.39 10.74
C VAL A 17 23.95 -29.37 9.22
N VAL A 18 23.00 -30.00 8.53
CA VAL A 18 22.72 -29.70 7.11
C VAL A 18 22.65 -28.17 7.09
N ALA A 19 23.62 -27.54 6.44
CA ALA A 19 23.49 -26.12 6.14
C ALA A 19 22.14 -26.00 5.41
N GLU A 20 21.15 -25.49 6.12
CA GLU A 20 19.83 -25.21 5.56
C GLU A 20 20.12 -24.25 4.42
N GLN A 21 19.98 -24.73 3.20
CA GLN A 21 20.37 -23.96 2.02
C GLN A 21 19.51 -22.70 2.04
N GLU A 22 20.13 -21.54 2.19
CA GLU A 22 19.42 -20.28 2.39
C GLU A 22 18.54 -19.99 1.19
N ARG A 23 17.22 -20.14 1.37
CA ARG A 23 16.24 -19.85 0.32
C ARG A 23 16.30 -18.37 -0.05
N LYS A 24 16.27 -18.09 -1.34
CA LYS A 24 16.15 -16.74 -1.87
C LYS A 24 14.69 -16.38 -1.99
N LEU A 25 14.33 -15.14 -1.71
CA LEU A 25 13.02 -14.58 -2.00
C LEU A 25 13.18 -13.46 -3.03
N LYS A 26 12.55 -13.62 -4.18
CA LYS A 26 12.39 -12.57 -5.18
C LYS A 26 10.97 -12.01 -5.08
N VAL A 27 10.84 -10.72 -4.89
CA VAL A 27 9.55 -10.03 -4.90
C VAL A 27 9.40 -9.37 -6.28
N LEU A 28 8.42 -9.83 -7.04
CA LEU A 28 8.09 -9.32 -8.36
C LEU A 28 6.77 -8.54 -8.30
N THR A 29 6.70 -7.47 -9.04
CA THR A 29 5.48 -6.68 -9.18
C THR A 29 5.38 -6.11 -10.59
N VAL A 30 4.22 -5.57 -10.97
CA VAL A 30 4.08 -4.81 -12.21
C VAL A 30 3.79 -3.35 -11.88
N ALA A 31 4.60 -2.47 -12.46
CA ALA A 31 4.41 -1.03 -12.38
C ALA A 31 4.94 -0.38 -13.66
N THR A 32 4.23 0.62 -14.18
CA THR A 32 4.63 1.38 -15.38
C THR A 32 5.22 2.74 -15.03
N GLU A 33 4.91 3.28 -13.85
CA GLU A 33 5.36 4.61 -13.41
C GLU A 33 5.67 4.64 -11.90
N ARG A 34 6.49 5.60 -11.51
CA ARG A 34 6.87 5.84 -10.11
C ARG A 34 5.95 6.87 -9.45
N ASN A 35 4.65 6.56 -9.35
CA ASN A 35 3.70 7.39 -8.65
C ASN A 35 3.77 7.17 -7.12
N ALA A 36 3.00 7.94 -6.34
CA ALA A 36 3.00 7.87 -4.88
C ALA A 36 2.70 6.47 -4.32
N GLY A 37 1.84 5.68 -5.00
CA GLY A 37 1.56 4.30 -4.62
C GLY A 37 2.77 3.40 -4.75
N PHE A 38 3.46 3.48 -5.91
CA PHE A 38 4.68 2.71 -6.14
C PHE A 38 5.81 3.13 -5.21
N LEU A 39 6.01 4.41 -4.96
CA LEU A 39 7.04 4.89 -4.02
C LEU A 39 6.80 4.36 -2.60
N ARG A 40 5.56 4.33 -2.13
CA ARG A 40 5.20 3.72 -0.85
C ARG A 40 5.52 2.22 -0.82
N PHE A 41 5.17 1.48 -1.87
CA PHE A 41 5.50 0.06 -2.00
C PHE A 41 7.01 -0.15 -1.98
N GLU A 42 7.76 0.53 -2.84
CA GLU A 42 9.22 0.45 -2.92
C GLU A 42 9.88 0.76 -1.56
N ARG A 43 9.41 1.82 -0.88
CA ARG A 43 9.87 2.15 0.46
C ARG A 43 9.62 1.00 1.44
N SER A 44 8.43 0.39 1.42
CA SER A 44 8.13 -0.75 2.27
C SER A 44 9.05 -1.94 2.01
N CYS A 45 9.48 -2.15 0.76
CA CYS A 45 10.48 -3.15 0.44
C CYS A 45 11.84 -2.80 1.07
N VAL A 46 12.31 -1.56 0.85
CA VAL A 46 13.63 -1.11 1.31
C VAL A 46 13.77 -1.17 2.83
N VAL A 47 12.80 -0.66 3.58
CA VAL A 47 12.85 -0.65 5.06
C VAL A 47 12.82 -2.06 5.66
N ASN A 48 12.29 -3.02 4.93
CA ASN A 48 12.26 -4.43 5.33
C ASN A 48 13.38 -5.28 4.70
N GLY A 49 14.38 -4.64 4.07
CA GLY A 49 15.52 -5.33 3.48
C GLY A 49 15.18 -6.23 2.28
N LEU A 50 14.07 -5.92 1.58
CA LEU A 50 13.63 -6.64 0.39
C LEU A 50 14.05 -5.89 -0.88
N THR A 51 14.40 -6.67 -1.91
CA THR A 51 14.54 -6.15 -3.26
C THR A 51 13.27 -6.48 -4.04
N CYS A 52 12.49 -5.46 -4.38
CA CYS A 52 11.27 -5.60 -5.17
C CYS A 52 11.56 -5.19 -6.61
N THR A 53 11.27 -6.08 -7.56
CA THR A 53 11.57 -5.88 -8.98
C THR A 53 10.31 -5.52 -9.74
N PRO A 54 10.16 -4.27 -10.22
CA PRO A 54 9.02 -3.89 -11.04
C PRO A 54 9.21 -4.35 -12.48
N LEU A 55 8.23 -5.08 -12.99
CA LEU A 55 8.12 -5.46 -14.39
C LEU A 55 7.34 -4.36 -15.13
N GLY A 56 7.76 -4.03 -16.37
CA GLY A 56 7.08 -3.05 -17.22
C GLY A 56 7.32 -1.58 -16.86
N MET A 57 8.29 -1.27 -15.99
CA MET A 57 8.60 0.12 -15.61
C MET A 57 8.99 0.96 -16.83
N GLY A 58 8.32 2.11 -17.01
CA GLY A 58 8.55 3.02 -18.15
C GLY A 58 7.85 2.58 -19.45
N GLN A 59 7.13 1.47 -19.46
CA GLN A 59 6.32 1.05 -20.61
C GLN A 59 4.90 1.64 -20.51
N GLU A 60 4.21 1.74 -21.64
CA GLU A 60 2.79 2.10 -21.65
C GLU A 60 1.96 0.94 -21.14
N TRP A 61 0.95 1.24 -20.27
CA TRP A 61 0.05 0.23 -19.73
C TRP A 61 -0.80 -0.41 -20.82
N GLN A 62 -0.79 -1.75 -20.87
CA GLN A 62 -1.51 -2.53 -21.89
C GLN A 62 -2.64 -3.41 -21.31
N GLY A 63 -2.80 -3.43 -19.98
CA GLY A 63 -3.73 -4.29 -19.25
C GLY A 63 -5.20 -3.85 -19.27
N GLY A 64 -5.57 -2.85 -20.07
CA GLY A 64 -6.92 -2.32 -20.14
C GLY A 64 -7.23 -1.27 -19.07
N ASP A 65 -8.51 -0.93 -18.92
CA ASP A 65 -8.98 0.01 -17.89
C ASP A 65 -9.20 -0.74 -16.56
N MET A 66 -8.39 -0.46 -15.56
CA MET A 66 -8.43 -1.12 -14.24
C MET A 66 -9.66 -0.75 -13.38
N ASN A 67 -10.60 0.05 -13.88
CA ASN A 67 -11.94 0.19 -13.29
C ASN A 67 -12.88 -0.95 -13.68
N TYR A 68 -12.47 -1.79 -14.63
CA TYR A 68 -13.17 -2.97 -15.15
C TYR A 68 -12.26 -4.19 -15.05
N PRO A 69 -12.78 -5.41 -15.27
CA PRO A 69 -11.94 -6.60 -15.39
C PRO A 69 -10.83 -6.41 -16.43
N GLY A 70 -9.59 -6.69 -16.05
CA GLY A 70 -8.40 -6.47 -16.86
C GLY A 70 -7.13 -6.96 -16.19
N GLY A 71 -5.97 -6.52 -16.67
CA GLY A 71 -4.68 -6.84 -16.04
C GLY A 71 -3.94 -8.04 -16.61
N GLY A 72 -4.44 -8.71 -17.66
CA GLY A 72 -3.79 -9.86 -18.27
C GLY A 72 -2.36 -9.60 -18.71
N TRP A 73 -2.03 -8.34 -19.01
CA TRP A 73 -0.65 -7.95 -19.28
C TRP A 73 0.30 -8.20 -18.10
N LYS A 74 -0.18 -8.09 -16.84
CA LYS A 74 0.61 -8.46 -15.64
C LYS A 74 1.02 -9.93 -15.70
N VAL A 75 0.10 -10.80 -16.11
CA VAL A 75 0.38 -12.24 -16.26
C VAL A 75 1.42 -12.49 -17.34
N ASN A 76 1.34 -11.79 -18.48
CA ASN A 76 2.29 -11.95 -19.58
C ASN A 76 3.69 -11.48 -19.19
N LEU A 77 3.82 -10.31 -18.55
CA LEU A 77 5.10 -9.84 -18.01
C LEU A 77 5.69 -10.81 -16.97
N LEU A 78 4.84 -11.36 -16.10
CA LEU A 78 5.30 -12.34 -15.13
C LEU A 78 5.77 -13.63 -15.80
N LYS A 79 5.07 -14.12 -16.82
CA LYS A 79 5.52 -15.30 -17.61
C LYS A 79 6.91 -15.09 -18.19
N GLU A 80 7.16 -13.93 -18.80
CA GLU A 80 8.47 -13.58 -19.34
C GLU A 80 9.56 -13.58 -18.26
N ALA A 81 9.29 -12.94 -17.12
CA ALA A 81 10.23 -12.90 -15.99
C ALA A 81 10.47 -14.30 -15.39
N MET A 82 9.44 -15.14 -15.32
CA MET A 82 9.58 -16.50 -14.79
C MET A 82 10.40 -17.41 -15.69
N GLU A 83 10.40 -17.23 -17.02
CA GLU A 83 11.27 -17.97 -17.93
C GLU A 83 12.75 -17.81 -17.60
N GLU A 84 13.15 -16.62 -17.11
CA GLU A 84 14.55 -16.34 -16.76
C GLU A 84 14.98 -17.02 -15.45
N ILE A 85 14.04 -17.24 -14.53
CA ILE A 85 14.36 -17.70 -13.15
C ILE A 85 13.78 -19.05 -12.76
N LYS A 86 13.01 -19.71 -13.64
CA LYS A 86 12.34 -21.00 -13.35
C LYS A 86 13.30 -22.14 -12.94
N ASP A 87 14.53 -22.10 -13.41
CA ASP A 87 15.56 -23.10 -13.15
C ASP A 87 16.45 -22.74 -11.95
N GLU A 88 16.26 -21.57 -11.35
CA GLU A 88 16.98 -21.19 -10.13
C GLU A 88 16.54 -22.05 -8.95
N LYS A 89 17.45 -22.85 -8.43
CA LYS A 89 17.20 -23.68 -7.26
C LYS A 89 17.00 -22.81 -6.02
N ASP A 90 16.14 -23.28 -5.11
CA ASP A 90 15.88 -22.69 -3.80
C ASP A 90 15.39 -21.23 -3.89
N THR A 91 14.85 -20.83 -5.04
CA THR A 91 14.28 -19.51 -5.26
C THR A 91 12.77 -19.56 -5.09
N MET A 92 12.30 -18.80 -4.10
CA MET A 92 10.90 -18.47 -3.90
C MET A 92 10.59 -17.16 -4.61
N VAL A 93 9.43 -17.09 -5.24
CA VAL A 93 8.92 -15.85 -5.84
C VAL A 93 7.63 -15.47 -5.15
N MET A 94 7.56 -14.24 -4.68
CA MET A 94 6.35 -13.59 -4.25
C MET A 94 5.97 -12.52 -5.30
N PHE A 95 4.80 -12.67 -5.87
CA PHE A 95 4.22 -11.62 -6.71
C PHE A 95 3.22 -10.81 -5.88
N THR A 96 3.26 -9.50 -6.04
CA THR A 96 2.26 -8.58 -5.46
C THR A 96 1.92 -7.48 -6.45
N ASP A 97 0.70 -6.93 -6.37
CA ASP A 97 0.44 -5.61 -6.92
C ASP A 97 1.35 -4.59 -6.21
N SER A 98 1.52 -3.41 -6.79
CA SER A 98 2.46 -2.41 -6.26
C SER A 98 1.79 -1.13 -5.80
N TYR A 99 0.90 -0.56 -6.61
CA TYR A 99 0.35 0.77 -6.35
C TYR A 99 -0.52 0.83 -5.08
N ASP A 100 -1.03 -0.31 -4.66
CA ASP A 100 -1.91 -0.47 -3.51
C ASP A 100 -1.50 -1.64 -2.60
N VAL A 101 -0.20 -1.90 -2.49
CA VAL A 101 0.36 -2.89 -1.57
C VAL A 101 1.43 -2.26 -0.67
N VAL A 102 1.53 -2.76 0.57
CA VAL A 102 2.61 -2.49 1.52
C VAL A 102 3.08 -3.80 2.13
N ILE A 103 4.39 -4.02 2.18
CA ILE A 103 5.00 -5.17 2.86
C ILE A 103 5.52 -4.69 4.22
N SER A 104 5.14 -5.38 5.30
CA SER A 104 5.42 -4.95 6.68
C SER A 104 6.57 -5.71 7.36
N THR A 105 7.28 -6.58 6.64
CA THR A 105 8.33 -7.42 7.23
C THR A 105 9.33 -7.90 6.18
N GLY A 106 10.45 -8.47 6.65
CA GLY A 106 11.50 -8.99 5.81
C GLY A 106 11.32 -10.46 5.37
N LYS A 107 12.25 -10.92 4.53
CA LYS A 107 12.28 -12.25 3.89
C LYS A 107 12.01 -13.41 4.84
N ASP A 108 12.70 -13.44 5.98
CA ASP A 108 12.67 -14.61 6.86
C ASP A 108 11.29 -14.82 7.50
N ALA A 109 10.62 -13.76 7.90
CA ALA A 109 9.26 -13.83 8.44
C ALA A 109 8.25 -14.24 7.37
N ILE A 110 8.39 -13.74 6.13
CA ILE A 110 7.55 -14.13 4.99
C ILE A 110 7.68 -15.62 4.72
N LEU A 111 8.92 -16.13 4.61
CA LEU A 111 9.17 -17.54 4.33
C LEU A 111 8.73 -18.43 5.49
N ALA A 112 8.97 -18.04 6.73
CA ALA A 112 8.51 -18.77 7.90
C ALA A 112 6.97 -18.85 7.99
N GLN A 113 6.27 -17.79 7.61
CA GLN A 113 4.80 -17.80 7.57
C GLN A 113 4.29 -18.65 6.41
N TYR A 114 4.89 -18.54 5.22
CA TYR A 114 4.57 -19.40 4.08
C TYR A 114 4.71 -20.88 4.43
N ASP A 115 5.80 -21.30 5.09
CA ASP A 115 6.04 -22.71 5.48
C ASP A 115 4.91 -23.26 6.38
N LYS A 116 4.39 -22.44 7.30
CA LYS A 116 3.28 -22.82 8.17
C LYS A 116 1.98 -23.09 7.39
N MET A 117 1.80 -22.42 6.22
CA MET A 117 0.59 -22.58 5.41
C MET A 117 0.52 -23.97 4.75
N GLY A 118 1.66 -24.66 4.57
CA GLY A 118 1.73 -25.99 4.01
C GLY A 118 1.13 -26.07 2.60
N ALA A 119 1.34 -25.02 1.81
CA ALA A 119 1.01 -24.91 0.39
C ALA A 119 2.29 -24.96 -0.43
N ASP A 120 2.22 -25.41 -1.69
CA ASP A 120 3.29 -25.21 -2.65
C ASP A 120 3.10 -23.87 -3.39
N ILE A 121 1.84 -23.49 -3.68
CA ILE A 121 1.49 -22.14 -4.15
C ILE A 121 0.38 -21.60 -3.24
N LEU A 122 0.62 -20.42 -2.65
CA LEU A 122 -0.31 -19.74 -1.76
C LEU A 122 -0.78 -18.45 -2.39
N PHE A 123 -2.09 -18.27 -2.53
CA PHE A 123 -2.71 -17.02 -2.96
C PHE A 123 -3.35 -16.29 -1.79
N GLY A 124 -3.41 -14.96 -1.87
CA GLY A 124 -4.29 -14.16 -1.03
C GLY A 124 -5.76 -14.55 -1.22
N ALA A 125 -6.57 -14.36 -0.19
CA ALA A 125 -8.00 -14.61 -0.25
C ALA A 125 -8.81 -13.34 0.06
N GLU A 126 -10.04 -13.30 -0.43
CA GLU A 126 -11.01 -12.24 -0.16
C GLU A 126 -12.45 -12.78 -0.06
N ASN A 127 -13.38 -11.92 0.38
CA ASN A 127 -14.79 -12.28 0.54
C ASN A 127 -15.63 -12.06 -0.73
N PHE A 128 -15.05 -11.51 -1.79
CA PHE A 128 -15.72 -11.23 -3.06
C PHE A 128 -15.29 -12.21 -4.14
N CYS A 129 -16.27 -12.84 -4.81
CA CYS A 129 -16.00 -13.65 -5.99
C CYS A 129 -15.90 -12.72 -7.20
N TRP A 130 -14.71 -12.25 -7.53
CA TRP A 130 -14.43 -11.32 -8.62
C TRP A 130 -13.62 -12.01 -9.73
N PRO A 131 -13.78 -11.64 -11.00
CA PRO A 131 -14.80 -10.72 -11.57
C PRO A 131 -16.12 -11.41 -11.88
N ASP A 132 -16.19 -12.74 -11.84
CA ASP A 132 -17.34 -13.54 -12.24
C ASP A 132 -18.02 -14.21 -11.02
N GLN A 133 -19.16 -13.64 -10.63
CA GLN A 133 -19.95 -14.16 -9.50
C GLN A 133 -20.55 -15.56 -9.76
N SER A 134 -20.68 -15.99 -11.01
CA SER A 134 -21.22 -17.31 -11.34
C SER A 134 -20.31 -18.46 -10.90
N LEU A 135 -19.01 -18.19 -10.76
CA LEU A 135 -18.01 -19.14 -10.29
C LEU A 135 -18.05 -19.41 -8.78
N ARG A 136 -18.88 -18.68 -8.04
CA ARG A 136 -18.95 -18.76 -6.57
C ARG A 136 -19.14 -20.18 -6.06
N GLU A 137 -20.02 -20.93 -6.70
CA GLU A 137 -20.38 -22.29 -6.28
C GLU A 137 -19.32 -23.33 -6.70
N GLU A 138 -18.42 -22.98 -7.61
CA GLU A 138 -17.32 -23.85 -8.04
C GLU A 138 -16.13 -23.86 -7.05
N TYR A 139 -16.04 -22.80 -6.21
CA TYR A 139 -15.00 -22.76 -5.19
C TYR A 139 -15.21 -23.83 -4.13
N PRO A 140 -14.14 -24.48 -3.66
CA PRO A 140 -14.22 -25.37 -2.51
C PRO A 140 -14.90 -24.70 -1.31
N GLU A 141 -15.61 -25.47 -0.52
CA GLU A 141 -16.16 -24.96 0.73
C GLU A 141 -15.04 -24.45 1.65
N ALA A 142 -15.19 -23.25 2.15
CA ALA A 142 -14.32 -22.70 3.17
C ALA A 142 -14.90 -22.98 4.57
N LYS A 143 -14.05 -23.00 5.58
CA LYS A 143 -14.53 -23.04 6.97
C LYS A 143 -15.37 -21.79 7.24
N GLU A 144 -16.42 -21.98 8.01
CA GLU A 144 -17.29 -20.86 8.40
C GLU A 144 -16.47 -19.67 8.93
N GLY A 145 -16.78 -18.49 8.43
CA GLY A 145 -16.08 -17.26 8.77
C GLY A 145 -14.71 -17.06 8.12
N SER A 146 -14.27 -17.94 7.21
CA SER A 146 -13.00 -17.78 6.48
C SER A 146 -13.24 -17.19 5.08
N MET A 147 -12.27 -16.40 4.59
CA MET A 147 -12.27 -15.90 3.21
C MET A 147 -12.18 -17.06 2.22
N ARG A 148 -12.97 -17.01 1.15
CA ARG A 148 -13.18 -18.15 0.25
C ARG A 148 -12.64 -17.94 -1.17
N PHE A 149 -12.50 -16.70 -1.62
CA PHE A 149 -12.24 -16.41 -3.02
C PHE A 149 -10.81 -15.96 -3.23
N LEU A 150 -10.20 -16.38 -4.34
CA LEU A 150 -8.85 -16.01 -4.72
C LEU A 150 -8.77 -14.51 -5.01
N ASN A 151 -7.70 -13.87 -4.53
CA ASN A 151 -7.28 -12.55 -4.95
C ASN A 151 -5.91 -12.63 -5.64
N SER A 152 -5.78 -12.05 -6.82
CA SER A 152 -4.57 -12.09 -7.66
C SER A 152 -3.48 -11.09 -7.24
N GLY A 153 -3.81 -10.15 -6.36
CA GLY A 153 -2.88 -9.09 -5.94
C GLY A 153 -1.78 -9.53 -4.97
N GLY A 154 -1.73 -10.82 -4.61
CA GLY A 154 -0.65 -11.40 -3.82
C GLY A 154 -0.62 -12.91 -3.85
N PHE A 155 0.53 -13.50 -4.24
CA PHE A 155 0.77 -14.94 -4.15
C PHE A 155 2.27 -15.26 -4.03
N ILE A 156 2.59 -16.46 -3.53
CA ILE A 156 3.96 -16.91 -3.31
C ILE A 156 4.08 -18.42 -3.60
N GLY A 157 5.23 -18.81 -4.13
CA GLY A 157 5.59 -20.20 -4.35
C GLY A 157 7.01 -20.36 -4.90
N PRO A 158 7.51 -21.61 -5.04
CA PRO A 158 8.78 -21.89 -5.71
C PRO A 158 8.74 -21.41 -7.16
N ALA A 159 9.83 -20.78 -7.63
CA ALA A 159 9.93 -20.25 -8.97
C ALA A 159 9.54 -21.28 -10.05
N SER A 160 10.05 -22.51 -9.94
CA SER A 160 9.77 -23.58 -10.89
C SER A 160 8.31 -24.01 -10.93
N LEU A 161 7.59 -23.95 -9.80
CA LEU A 161 6.17 -24.32 -9.75
C LEU A 161 5.28 -23.19 -10.24
N LEU A 162 5.62 -21.95 -9.93
CA LEU A 162 4.91 -20.77 -10.46
C LEU A 162 5.02 -20.70 -11.99
N ALA A 163 6.21 -20.96 -12.55
CA ALA A 163 6.38 -21.02 -14.00
C ALA A 163 5.47 -22.11 -14.65
N LYS A 164 5.44 -23.30 -14.07
CA LYS A 164 4.56 -24.40 -14.56
C LYS A 164 3.08 -24.06 -14.40
N MET A 165 2.68 -23.40 -13.31
CA MET A 165 1.30 -22.96 -13.10
C MET A 165 0.88 -21.94 -14.16
N LEU A 166 1.73 -20.98 -14.46
CA LEU A 166 1.48 -19.96 -15.48
C LEU A 166 1.40 -20.57 -16.89
N GLU A 167 2.22 -21.59 -17.18
CA GLU A 167 2.17 -22.36 -18.44
C GLU A 167 0.85 -23.16 -18.53
N ALA A 168 0.46 -23.85 -17.45
CA ALA A 168 -0.77 -24.63 -17.39
C ALA A 168 -2.03 -23.76 -17.55
N GLY A 169 -2.00 -22.49 -17.16
CA GLY A 169 -3.08 -21.54 -17.39
C GLY A 169 -3.29 -21.15 -18.85
N GLY A 170 -2.32 -21.49 -19.74
CA GLY A 170 -2.40 -21.20 -21.17
C GLY A 170 -2.21 -19.70 -21.49
N ASN A 171 -2.71 -19.28 -22.64
CA ASN A 171 -2.57 -17.89 -23.09
C ASN A 171 -3.62 -17.00 -22.44
N ILE A 172 -3.26 -15.74 -22.26
CA ILE A 172 -4.15 -14.67 -21.83
C ILE A 172 -3.87 -13.42 -22.68
N GLU A 173 -4.90 -12.73 -23.13
CA GLU A 173 -4.73 -11.45 -23.79
C GLU A 173 -4.42 -10.34 -22.77
N ASN A 174 -3.68 -9.33 -23.17
CA ASN A 174 -3.26 -8.25 -22.26
C ASN A 174 -4.41 -7.56 -21.52
N LYS A 175 -5.58 -7.47 -22.13
CA LYS A 175 -6.77 -6.80 -21.57
C LYS A 175 -7.75 -7.74 -20.87
N GLU A 176 -7.52 -9.05 -20.91
CA GLU A 176 -8.31 -10.00 -20.13
C GLU A 176 -8.01 -9.85 -18.63
N ASP A 177 -8.91 -10.40 -17.81
CA ASP A 177 -8.81 -10.28 -16.35
C ASP A 177 -7.80 -11.28 -15.77
N ASP A 178 -6.81 -10.73 -15.05
CA ASP A 178 -5.74 -11.50 -14.42
C ASP A 178 -6.26 -12.37 -13.26
N GLN A 179 -7.20 -11.86 -12.45
CA GLN A 179 -7.77 -12.65 -11.35
C GLN A 179 -8.59 -13.82 -11.87
N LEU A 180 -9.36 -13.62 -12.94
CA LEU A 180 -10.09 -14.70 -13.60
C LEU A 180 -9.16 -15.78 -14.17
N PHE A 181 -8.00 -15.38 -14.71
CA PHE A 181 -6.98 -16.31 -15.18
C PHE A 181 -6.52 -17.25 -14.05
N TYR A 182 -6.10 -16.70 -12.92
CA TYR A 182 -5.68 -17.51 -11.78
C TYR A 182 -6.84 -18.27 -11.13
N THR A 183 -8.04 -17.71 -11.10
CA THR A 183 -9.25 -18.36 -10.62
C THR A 183 -9.55 -19.65 -11.40
N LYS A 184 -9.48 -19.62 -12.73
CA LYS A 184 -9.70 -20.80 -13.57
C LYS A 184 -8.68 -21.90 -13.29
N ILE A 185 -7.42 -21.55 -13.04
CA ILE A 185 -6.39 -22.52 -12.65
C ILE A 185 -6.74 -23.12 -11.29
N PHE A 186 -7.09 -22.29 -10.31
CA PHE A 186 -7.42 -22.74 -8.95
C PHE A 186 -8.69 -23.59 -8.90
N LEU A 187 -9.71 -23.27 -9.69
CA LEU A 187 -10.97 -24.04 -9.74
C LEU A 187 -10.80 -25.39 -10.44
N ASN A 188 -9.80 -25.57 -11.29
CA ASN A 188 -9.48 -26.86 -11.85
C ASN A 188 -8.90 -27.77 -10.73
N PRO A 189 -9.60 -28.86 -10.32
CA PRO A 189 -9.17 -29.66 -9.18
C PRO A 189 -7.86 -30.41 -9.43
N GLU A 190 -7.57 -30.78 -10.66
CA GLU A 190 -6.32 -31.49 -11.03
C GLU A 190 -5.12 -30.53 -10.89
N LEU A 191 -5.24 -29.29 -11.40
CA LEU A 191 -4.18 -28.29 -11.29
C LEU A 191 -4.01 -27.82 -9.84
N ARG A 192 -5.12 -27.60 -9.13
CA ARG A 192 -5.08 -27.20 -7.71
C ARG A 192 -4.34 -28.23 -6.87
N GLU A 193 -4.59 -29.53 -7.09
CA GLU A 193 -3.91 -30.62 -6.38
C GLU A 193 -2.46 -30.77 -6.83
N ALA A 194 -2.19 -30.76 -8.14
CA ALA A 194 -0.84 -30.88 -8.69
C ALA A 194 0.13 -29.82 -8.18
N PHE A 195 -0.35 -28.60 -8.00
CA PHE A 195 0.43 -27.47 -7.47
C PHE A 195 0.20 -27.22 -5.97
N LYS A 196 -0.55 -28.08 -5.28
CA LYS A 196 -0.98 -27.91 -3.88
C LYS A 196 -1.36 -26.45 -3.56
N MET A 197 -2.20 -25.90 -4.44
CA MET A 197 -2.62 -24.50 -4.32
C MET A 197 -3.55 -24.35 -3.12
N LYS A 198 -3.28 -23.33 -2.32
CA LYS A 198 -4.15 -22.92 -1.20
C LYS A 198 -4.44 -21.43 -1.25
N LEU A 199 -5.50 -21.05 -0.57
CA LEU A 199 -5.84 -19.65 -0.27
C LEU A 199 -5.47 -19.34 1.18
N ASP A 200 -4.95 -18.15 1.38
CA ASP A 200 -4.74 -17.59 2.73
C ASP A 200 -6.07 -17.10 3.32
N SER A 201 -6.92 -18.03 3.63
CA SER A 201 -8.32 -17.78 4.05
C SER A 201 -8.46 -17.07 5.40
N LYS A 202 -7.36 -16.83 6.10
CA LYS A 202 -7.34 -16.16 7.42
C LYS A 202 -6.40 -14.97 7.50
N ALA A 203 -5.96 -14.47 6.36
CA ALA A 203 -5.02 -13.36 6.29
C ALA A 203 -3.80 -13.55 7.21
N GLU A 204 -3.12 -14.68 7.10
CA GLU A 204 -1.93 -14.96 7.90
C GLU A 204 -0.66 -14.42 7.22
N LEU A 205 -0.65 -14.31 5.90
CA LEU A 205 0.41 -13.72 5.08
C LEU A 205 -0.11 -12.51 4.30
N PHE A 206 -1.25 -12.66 3.59
CA PHE A 206 -1.83 -11.64 2.71
C PHE A 206 -3.15 -11.12 3.27
N GLN A 207 -3.25 -9.83 3.54
CA GLN A 207 -4.50 -9.16 3.91
C GLN A 207 -5.02 -8.33 2.75
N ASN A 208 -6.14 -8.73 2.16
CA ASN A 208 -6.92 -7.90 1.27
C ASN A 208 -7.89 -7.05 2.09
N LEU A 209 -7.88 -5.73 1.88
CA LEU A 209 -8.62 -4.78 2.72
C LEU A 209 -10.06 -4.51 2.25
N ASN A 210 -10.40 -4.91 1.01
CA ASN A 210 -11.75 -4.67 0.47
C ASN A 210 -12.82 -5.43 1.27
N GLY A 211 -13.69 -4.68 1.91
CA GLY A 211 -14.72 -5.24 2.81
C GLY A 211 -14.22 -5.61 4.21
N GLU A 212 -12.93 -5.43 4.52
CA GLU A 212 -12.30 -5.83 5.78
C GLU A 212 -11.85 -4.64 6.65
N ALA A 213 -12.14 -3.41 6.25
CA ALA A 213 -11.65 -2.21 6.94
C ALA A 213 -11.99 -2.15 8.44
N GLU A 214 -13.18 -2.62 8.83
CA GLU A 214 -13.63 -2.63 10.22
C GLU A 214 -12.99 -3.78 11.05
N ASN A 215 -12.39 -4.75 10.37
CA ASN A 215 -11.75 -5.91 10.96
C ASN A 215 -10.24 -5.72 11.17
N ILE A 216 -9.72 -4.56 10.82
CA ILE A 216 -8.28 -4.28 10.81
C ILE A 216 -7.94 -3.21 11.84
N GLU A 217 -6.94 -3.48 12.64
CA GLU A 217 -6.41 -2.53 13.61
C GLU A 217 -4.90 -2.38 13.44
N LEU A 218 -4.41 -1.12 13.42
CA LEU A 218 -2.99 -0.82 13.52
C LEU A 218 -2.55 -0.94 14.97
N LYS A 219 -1.57 -1.77 15.22
CA LYS A 219 -0.96 -2.00 16.55
C LYS A 219 0.53 -1.68 16.50
N PHE A 220 1.10 -1.53 17.70
CA PHE A 220 2.53 -1.31 17.89
C PHE A 220 3.07 -2.30 18.92
N GLU A 221 4.22 -2.88 18.60
CA GLU A 221 5.02 -3.66 19.54
C GLU A 221 6.36 -2.91 19.76
N GLY A 222 6.43 -2.16 20.86
CA GLY A 222 7.42 -1.09 20.99
C GLY A 222 7.15 0.00 19.95
N GLU A 223 8.12 0.27 19.10
CA GLU A 223 8.00 1.23 17.98
C GLU A 223 7.63 0.56 16.65
N GLN A 224 7.56 -0.77 16.60
CA GLN A 224 7.30 -1.51 15.37
C GLN A 224 5.79 -1.60 15.10
N PRO A 225 5.29 -1.01 14.02
CA PRO A 225 3.89 -1.10 13.63
C PRO A 225 3.58 -2.46 12.99
N TYR A 226 2.39 -2.95 13.23
CA TYR A 226 1.84 -4.11 12.53
C TYR A 226 0.33 -4.02 12.39
N VAL A 227 -0.22 -4.75 11.44
CA VAL A 227 -1.66 -4.90 11.28
C VAL A 227 -2.13 -6.12 12.05
N LEU A 228 -3.20 -5.97 12.83
CA LEU A 228 -3.93 -7.05 13.47
C LEU A 228 -5.28 -7.24 12.76
N ASN A 229 -5.52 -8.44 12.23
CA ASN A 229 -6.85 -8.83 11.82
C ASN A 229 -7.61 -9.34 13.05
N LEU A 230 -8.68 -8.65 13.41
CA LEU A 230 -9.45 -8.92 14.63
C LEU A 230 -10.32 -10.18 14.54
N VAL A 231 -10.73 -10.57 13.32
CA VAL A 231 -11.56 -11.76 13.09
C VAL A 231 -10.75 -13.03 13.27
N TYR A 232 -9.54 -13.04 12.70
CA TYR A 232 -8.68 -14.23 12.70
C TYR A 232 -7.61 -14.19 13.77
N ASN A 233 -7.43 -13.05 14.44
CA ASN A 233 -6.32 -12.79 15.35
C ASN A 233 -4.97 -13.07 14.67
N SER A 234 -4.86 -12.74 13.38
CA SER A 234 -3.67 -12.90 12.57
C SER A 234 -2.91 -11.58 12.43
N ARG A 235 -1.59 -11.68 12.17
CA ARG A 235 -0.71 -10.54 11.84
C ARG A 235 -0.25 -10.71 10.40
N PRO A 236 -1.02 -10.23 9.41
CA PRO A 236 -0.63 -10.32 8.01
C PRO A 236 0.63 -9.50 7.72
N LEU A 237 1.41 -9.96 6.76
CA LEU A 237 2.73 -9.44 6.43
C LEU A 237 2.73 -8.61 5.14
N VAL A 238 1.75 -8.84 4.28
CA VAL A 238 1.52 -8.12 3.02
C VAL A 238 0.11 -7.58 3.03
N ILE A 239 -0.04 -6.27 2.95
CA ILE A 239 -1.32 -5.57 3.07
C ILE A 239 -1.69 -5.00 1.70
N HIS A 240 -2.81 -5.44 1.14
CA HIS A 240 -3.30 -5.04 -0.17
C HIS A 240 -4.58 -4.21 -0.05
N GLY A 241 -4.50 -2.96 -0.45
CA GLY A 241 -5.61 -2.00 -0.47
C GLY A 241 -6.45 -2.11 -1.74
N ASN A 242 -6.91 -3.33 -2.07
CA ASN A 242 -7.70 -3.59 -3.27
C ASN A 242 -9.06 -2.86 -3.28
N GLY A 243 -9.55 -2.57 -4.47
CA GLY A 243 -10.84 -1.89 -4.64
C GLY A 243 -10.90 -0.50 -3.96
N PRO A 244 -11.96 -0.20 -3.19
CA PRO A 244 -12.15 1.12 -2.56
C PRO A 244 -11.27 1.35 -1.32
N SER A 245 -10.50 0.37 -0.86
CA SER A 245 -9.75 0.44 0.40
C SER A 245 -8.37 1.13 0.28
N LYS A 246 -8.04 1.69 -0.88
CA LYS A 246 -6.76 2.38 -1.15
C LYS A 246 -6.45 3.51 -0.16
N LEU A 247 -7.49 4.23 0.30
CA LEU A 247 -7.31 5.31 1.26
C LEU A 247 -6.90 4.77 2.65
N LEU A 248 -7.50 3.66 3.08
CA LEU A 248 -7.10 2.98 4.32
C LEU A 248 -5.65 2.51 4.23
N LEU A 249 -5.27 1.88 3.11
CA LEU A 249 -3.89 1.48 2.88
C LEU A 249 -2.92 2.67 2.92
N ALA A 250 -3.29 3.80 2.33
CA ALA A 250 -2.45 5.00 2.36
C ALA A 250 -2.19 5.47 3.80
N THR A 251 -3.19 5.37 4.68
CA THR A 251 -3.03 5.69 6.11
C THR A 251 -2.13 4.68 6.82
N LEU A 252 -2.37 3.38 6.64
CA LEU A 252 -1.55 2.31 7.24
C LEU A 252 -0.11 2.37 6.74
N GLY A 253 0.09 2.66 5.47
CA GLY A 253 1.40 2.71 4.82
C GLY A 253 2.33 3.77 5.39
N ASN A 254 1.82 4.86 5.97
CA ASN A 254 2.64 5.85 6.64
C ASN A 254 3.43 5.25 7.81
N TYR A 255 2.83 4.29 8.52
CA TYR A 255 3.48 3.58 9.63
C TYR A 255 4.24 2.35 9.15
N LEU A 256 3.60 1.48 8.35
CA LEU A 256 4.16 0.20 7.93
C LEU A 256 5.36 0.32 6.97
N ALA A 257 5.48 1.44 6.25
CA ALA A 257 6.61 1.74 5.38
C ALA A 257 7.59 2.74 6.01
N ASP A 258 7.51 2.97 7.32
CA ASP A 258 8.41 3.88 8.06
C ASP A 258 8.47 5.31 7.48
N SER A 259 7.40 5.78 6.84
CA SER A 259 7.34 7.18 6.36
C SER A 259 7.18 8.16 7.52
N TRP A 260 6.65 7.69 8.64
CA TRP A 260 6.46 8.48 9.86
C TRP A 260 6.68 7.61 11.10
N ALA A 261 7.38 8.17 12.09
CA ALA A 261 7.56 7.58 13.40
C ALA A 261 7.34 8.62 14.50
N PRO A 262 6.82 8.23 15.69
CA PRO A 262 6.56 9.17 16.80
C PRO A 262 7.80 9.98 17.22
N ALA A 263 8.97 9.35 17.22
CA ALA A 263 10.22 9.96 17.65
C ALA A 263 10.85 10.91 16.61
N THR A 264 10.65 10.64 15.33
CA THR A 264 11.36 11.33 14.24
C THR A 264 10.45 12.10 13.30
N GLY A 265 9.13 11.92 13.38
CA GLY A 265 8.16 12.53 12.49
C GLY A 265 8.21 11.96 11.07
N CYS A 266 7.92 12.79 10.08
CA CYS A 266 7.91 12.40 8.66
C CYS A 266 9.34 12.24 8.13
N LEU A 267 9.80 11.01 7.88
CA LEU A 267 11.14 10.75 7.35
C LEU A 267 11.27 11.18 5.89
N GLU A 268 10.26 10.99 5.07
CA GLU A 268 10.26 11.46 3.67
C GLU A 268 10.28 12.98 3.54
N CYS A 269 9.78 13.68 4.56
CA CYS A 269 9.72 15.14 4.53
C CYS A 269 11.10 15.78 4.79
N TRP A 270 12.04 15.03 5.37
CA TRP A 270 13.34 15.60 5.77
C TRP A 270 14.17 16.05 4.58
N ASP A 271 14.17 15.31 3.48
CA ASP A 271 14.94 15.65 2.28
C ASP A 271 14.34 16.84 1.50
N ASN A 272 13.06 17.14 1.74
CA ASN A 272 12.31 18.21 1.07
C ASN A 272 11.90 19.34 2.02
N ASN A 273 12.35 19.33 3.26
CA ASN A 273 12.03 20.38 4.21
C ASN A 273 12.76 21.68 3.86
N LEU A 274 12.01 22.77 3.84
CA LEU A 274 12.57 24.11 3.82
C LEU A 274 13.17 24.38 5.21
N GLU A 275 14.50 24.43 5.29
CA GLU A 275 15.19 24.89 6.50
C GLU A 275 15.15 26.42 6.55
N PHE A 276 14.19 26.98 7.26
CA PHE A 276 14.05 28.46 7.39
C PHE A 276 15.34 29.13 7.87
N SER A 277 16.14 28.45 8.69
CA SER A 277 17.45 28.95 9.16
C SER A 277 18.49 29.12 8.04
N LYS A 278 18.28 28.49 6.89
CA LYS A 278 19.17 28.58 5.71
C LYS A 278 18.65 29.55 4.65
N LEU A 279 17.45 30.10 4.81
CA LEU A 279 16.89 31.04 3.88
C LEU A 279 17.55 32.44 4.11
N VAL A 280 17.93 33.08 3.01
CA VAL A 280 18.51 34.42 3.04
C VAL A 280 17.43 35.47 3.31
N GLU A 281 16.24 35.22 2.82
CA GLU A 281 15.04 36.03 2.99
C GLU A 281 13.85 35.16 3.42
N VAL A 282 12.94 35.75 4.22
CA VAL A 282 11.70 35.08 4.59
C VAL A 282 10.81 34.95 3.35
N PRO A 283 10.43 33.73 2.93
CA PRO A 283 9.62 33.58 1.72
C PRO A 283 8.20 34.13 1.94
N ARG A 284 7.65 34.74 0.90
CA ARG A 284 6.23 35.06 0.88
C ARG A 284 5.40 33.81 0.77
N VAL A 285 4.40 33.65 1.62
CA VAL A 285 3.57 32.42 1.71
C VAL A 285 2.10 32.74 1.49
N LEU A 286 1.38 31.81 0.85
CA LEU A 286 -0.07 31.85 0.78
C LEU A 286 -0.65 30.90 1.84
N MET A 287 -1.42 31.47 2.78
CA MET A 287 -2.25 30.70 3.71
C MET A 287 -3.68 30.65 3.17
N ALA A 288 -4.13 29.47 2.77
CA ALA A 288 -5.48 29.26 2.28
C ALA A 288 -6.36 28.58 3.34
N ILE A 289 -7.46 29.21 3.69
CA ILE A 289 -8.43 28.80 4.69
C ILE A 289 -9.75 28.49 3.99
N PHE A 290 -10.31 27.30 4.25
CA PHE A 290 -11.56 26.84 3.62
C PHE A 290 -12.58 26.49 4.70
N ILE A 291 -13.68 27.26 4.76
CA ILE A 291 -14.78 27.10 5.72
C ILE A 291 -15.97 26.55 4.93
N GLU A 292 -16.15 25.22 4.93
CA GLU A 292 -17.13 24.53 4.09
C GLU A 292 -18.42 24.19 4.84
N LYS A 293 -18.39 24.26 6.17
CA LYS A 293 -19.51 23.94 7.08
C LYS A 293 -19.46 24.86 8.29
N PRO A 294 -20.59 25.03 9.02
CA PRO A 294 -20.55 25.66 10.33
C PRO A 294 -19.53 24.94 11.21
N THR A 295 -18.54 25.68 11.66
CA THR A 295 -17.38 25.16 12.40
C THR A 295 -17.36 25.80 13.78
N PRO A 296 -17.36 25.04 14.87
CA PRO A 296 -17.21 25.57 16.23
C PRO A 296 -15.77 26.04 16.45
N PHE A 297 -15.57 26.84 17.48
CA PHE A 297 -14.25 27.32 17.93
C PHE A 297 -13.52 28.21 16.87
N MET A 298 -14.26 28.99 16.11
CA MET A 298 -13.67 29.87 15.11
C MET A 298 -12.88 31.02 15.75
N ASP A 299 -13.32 31.53 16.90
CA ASP A 299 -12.57 32.55 17.66
C ASP A 299 -11.17 32.05 18.03
N GLU A 300 -11.08 30.84 18.59
CA GLU A 300 -9.80 30.20 18.92
C GLU A 300 -8.96 29.91 17.68
N PHE A 301 -9.62 29.61 16.56
CA PHE A 301 -8.91 29.43 15.28
C PHE A 301 -8.27 30.73 14.82
N TRP A 302 -9.00 31.85 14.85
CA TRP A 302 -8.47 33.17 14.49
C TRP A 302 -7.34 33.60 15.42
N GLU A 303 -7.48 33.35 16.74
CA GLU A 303 -6.38 33.59 17.68
C GLU A 303 -5.11 32.82 17.30
N LYS A 304 -5.24 31.57 16.85
CA LYS A 304 -4.09 30.76 16.39
C LYS A 304 -3.49 31.30 15.10
N VAL A 305 -4.33 31.72 14.15
CA VAL A 305 -3.86 32.36 12.90
C VAL A 305 -3.09 33.65 13.20
N GLU A 306 -3.61 34.50 14.08
CA GLU A 306 -2.92 35.71 14.52
C GLU A 306 -1.67 35.41 15.33
N GLY A 307 -1.68 34.34 16.13
CA GLY A 307 -0.55 33.90 16.96
C GLY A 307 0.58 33.22 16.21
N LEU A 308 0.46 32.95 14.90
CA LEU A 308 1.55 32.34 14.12
C LEU A 308 2.82 33.21 14.18
N VAL A 309 3.94 32.55 14.47
CA VAL A 309 5.27 33.17 14.50
C VAL A 309 5.81 33.25 13.07
N TYR A 310 5.30 34.18 12.28
CA TYR A 310 5.72 34.47 10.91
C TYR A 310 5.48 35.95 10.61
N GLU A 311 6.31 36.54 9.78
CA GLU A 311 6.16 37.96 9.39
C GLU A 311 4.84 38.12 8.61
N LYS A 312 3.88 38.85 9.19
CA LYS A 312 2.51 38.98 8.66
C LYS A 312 2.48 39.64 7.28
N ASP A 313 3.36 40.61 7.03
CA ASP A 313 3.52 41.23 5.72
C ASP A 313 4.11 40.32 4.64
N SER A 314 4.59 39.17 5.02
CA SER A 314 5.01 38.09 4.12
C SER A 314 3.93 37.01 3.92
N ILE A 315 2.73 37.17 4.48
CA ILE A 315 1.61 36.21 4.35
C ILE A 315 0.50 36.82 3.48
N ASP A 316 0.13 36.14 2.44
CA ASP A 316 -1.15 36.32 1.74
C ASP A 316 -2.21 35.38 2.32
N LEU A 317 -3.34 35.94 2.76
CA LEU A 317 -4.49 35.14 3.17
C LEU A 317 -5.47 34.95 2.02
N PHE A 318 -5.89 33.73 1.78
CA PHE A 318 -6.99 33.39 0.90
C PHE A 318 -8.04 32.64 1.72
N ILE A 319 -9.17 33.30 1.97
CA ILE A 319 -10.24 32.77 2.83
C ILE A 319 -11.44 32.45 1.95
N HIS A 320 -11.84 31.19 1.87
CA HIS A 320 -13.10 30.78 1.28
C HIS A 320 -14.09 30.45 2.39
N ASN A 321 -15.17 31.21 2.44
CA ASN A 321 -16.29 30.95 3.34
C ASN A 321 -17.53 30.56 2.53
N ALA A 322 -17.85 29.25 2.51
CA ALA A 322 -19.04 28.71 1.86
C ALA A 322 -20.31 28.81 2.74
N VAL A 323 -20.20 29.37 3.96
CA VAL A 323 -21.25 29.28 4.98
C VAL A 323 -21.71 30.67 5.41
N GLU A 324 -22.97 30.96 5.23
CA GLU A 324 -23.59 32.23 5.66
C GLU A 324 -23.39 32.50 7.15
N PHE A 325 -23.44 31.45 7.98
CA PHE A 325 -23.28 31.53 9.43
C PHE A 325 -21.97 32.20 9.89
N HIS A 326 -20.90 32.10 9.11
CA HIS A 326 -19.59 32.69 9.42
C HIS A 326 -19.29 33.98 8.64
N GLU A 327 -20.27 34.55 7.88
CA GLU A 327 -20.02 35.71 7.02
C GLU A 327 -19.50 36.92 7.82
N GLU A 328 -20.24 37.28 8.85
CA GLU A 328 -19.92 38.46 9.66
C GLU A 328 -18.55 38.33 10.34
N GLU A 329 -18.26 37.20 10.93
CA GLU A 329 -17.01 36.87 11.60
C GLU A 329 -15.79 36.90 10.66
N VAL A 330 -15.94 36.32 9.47
CA VAL A 330 -14.86 36.33 8.45
C VAL A 330 -14.63 37.72 7.90
N GLU A 331 -15.69 38.50 7.65
CA GLU A 331 -15.57 39.87 7.19
C GLU A 331 -14.94 40.79 8.25
N GLN A 332 -15.30 40.61 9.52
CA GLN A 332 -14.71 41.32 10.64
C GLN A 332 -13.21 41.00 10.77
N PHE A 333 -12.83 39.71 10.78
CA PHE A 333 -11.43 39.30 10.82
C PHE A 333 -10.63 39.94 9.68
N ALA A 334 -11.18 39.90 8.45
CA ALA A 334 -10.49 40.44 7.29
C ALA A 334 -10.29 41.95 7.38
N GLU A 335 -11.30 42.70 7.85
CA GLU A 335 -11.22 44.16 8.02
C GLU A 335 -10.22 44.59 9.14
N GLU A 336 -10.24 43.89 10.27
CA GLU A 336 -9.36 44.17 11.41
C GLU A 336 -7.87 43.88 11.14
N ASN A 337 -7.62 42.99 10.16
CA ASN A 337 -6.29 42.48 9.85
C ASN A 337 -5.75 42.93 8.48
N LYS A 338 -6.50 43.69 7.69
CA LYS A 338 -6.14 44.07 6.30
C LYS A 338 -4.78 44.75 6.17
N ASP A 339 -4.36 45.54 7.19
CA ASP A 339 -3.11 46.26 7.19
C ASP A 339 -1.96 45.49 7.84
N LYS A 340 -2.24 44.30 8.42
CA LYS A 340 -1.23 43.45 9.05
C LYS A 340 -0.64 42.41 8.08
N TYR A 341 -1.47 41.87 7.19
CA TYR A 341 -1.07 40.88 6.22
C TYR A 341 -0.71 41.51 4.87
N HIS A 342 0.12 40.83 4.09
CA HIS A 342 0.47 41.32 2.75
C HIS A 342 -0.76 41.50 1.88
N SER A 343 -1.67 40.57 1.88
CA SER A 343 -3.01 40.69 1.30
C SER A 343 -4.01 39.75 1.97
N ILE A 344 -5.28 40.15 2.00
CA ILE A 344 -6.37 39.30 2.41
C ILE A 344 -7.40 39.26 1.27
N GLN A 345 -7.73 38.10 0.80
CA GLN A 345 -8.79 37.86 -0.20
C GLN A 345 -9.84 36.95 0.40
N VAL A 346 -11.08 37.43 0.47
CA VAL A 346 -12.24 36.62 0.89
C VAL A 346 -13.07 36.25 -0.32
N VAL A 347 -13.43 34.98 -0.42
CA VAL A 347 -14.40 34.43 -1.38
C VAL A 347 -15.59 33.95 -0.56
N GLY A 348 -16.69 34.71 -0.62
CA GLY A 348 -17.89 34.48 0.21
C GLY A 348 -18.87 33.47 -0.42
N HIS A 349 -19.86 33.07 0.39
CA HIS A 349 -20.89 32.07 0.05
C HIS A 349 -21.91 32.55 -1.00
N LYS A 350 -22.02 33.84 -1.26
CA LYS A 350 -23.03 34.42 -2.20
C LYS A 350 -22.89 33.93 -3.63
N VAL A 351 -21.69 33.49 -4.01
CA VAL A 351 -21.45 32.82 -5.29
C VAL A 351 -21.06 31.38 -5.01
N PRO A 352 -22.02 30.43 -5.06
CA PRO A 352 -21.72 29.03 -4.74
C PRO A 352 -20.63 28.46 -5.64
N GLN A 353 -19.58 27.98 -5.05
CA GLN A 353 -18.49 27.33 -5.75
C GLN A 353 -18.22 25.94 -5.14
N LYS A 354 -17.75 25.03 -5.96
CA LYS A 354 -17.30 23.72 -5.46
C LYS A 354 -15.94 23.89 -4.77
N GLU A 355 -15.75 23.25 -3.62
CA GLU A 355 -14.52 23.30 -2.84
C GLU A 355 -13.26 23.08 -3.69
N TRP A 356 -13.27 22.06 -4.56
CA TRP A 356 -12.13 21.78 -5.45
C TRP A 356 -11.81 22.95 -6.40
N ALA A 357 -12.82 23.67 -6.87
CA ALA A 357 -12.61 24.80 -7.78
C ALA A 357 -11.96 25.97 -7.04
N VAL A 358 -12.36 26.23 -5.80
CA VAL A 358 -11.77 27.28 -4.97
C VAL A 358 -10.36 26.91 -4.52
N ARG A 359 -10.10 25.63 -4.21
CA ARG A 359 -8.73 25.15 -3.95
C ARG A 359 -7.82 25.36 -5.17
N ASN A 360 -8.30 25.12 -6.38
CA ASN A 360 -7.56 25.42 -7.60
C ASN A 360 -7.31 26.94 -7.77
N GLN A 361 -8.23 27.80 -7.37
CA GLN A 361 -8.01 29.27 -7.37
C GLN A 361 -6.89 29.66 -6.40
N ALA A 362 -6.86 29.09 -5.20
CA ALA A 362 -5.79 29.32 -4.22
C ALA A 362 -4.42 28.88 -4.77
N ILE A 363 -4.34 27.68 -5.37
CA ILE A 363 -3.11 27.18 -6.01
C ILE A 363 -2.66 28.13 -7.13
N LYS A 364 -3.58 28.58 -7.99
CA LYS A 364 -3.26 29.50 -9.06
C LYS A 364 -2.72 30.82 -8.50
N LYS A 365 -3.38 31.38 -7.47
CA LYS A 365 -2.90 32.57 -6.78
C LYS A 365 -1.48 32.38 -6.22
N CYS A 366 -1.20 31.21 -5.63
CA CYS A 366 0.14 30.90 -5.11
C CYS A 366 1.21 30.91 -6.23
N VAL A 367 0.88 30.39 -7.41
CA VAL A 367 1.80 30.41 -8.58
C VAL A 367 2.02 31.83 -9.13
N ASP A 368 1.00 32.69 -9.04
CA ASP A 368 1.04 34.05 -9.55
C ASP A 368 1.74 35.04 -8.59
N ILE A 369 2.03 34.64 -7.35
CA ILE A 369 2.73 35.42 -6.29
C ILE A 369 4.27 35.42 -6.47
N LYS A 370 4.81 35.26 -7.61
CA LYS A 370 6.27 35.23 -7.86
C LYS A 370 6.92 36.61 -7.68
#